data_b09aa396cbc10c90e012fee2c2208951
#
_entry.id   b09aa396cbc10c90e012fee2c2208951
#
_cell.length_a   1.000
_cell.length_b   1.000
_cell.length_c   1.000
_cell.angle_alpha   90.00
_cell.angle_beta   90.00
_cell.angle_gamma   90.00
#
_symmetry.space_group_name_H-M   'P 1'
#
loop_
_entity.id
_entity.type
_entity.pdbx_description
1 polymer ?
#
loop_
_entity_poly.entity_id
_entity_poly.type
_entity_poly.pdbx_seq_one_letter_code
_entity_poly.pdbx_strand_id
1 'polypeptide(L)'
;MKRVKITSLPKAYKGGSMASLYKQIAPSYMTDSLSETPLKSKKSLGPVPEDQANLEAEKGETALLPDVGGLPAHYRINGKRHSEGGTPLNLPENSFIFSDTAGMKIKDKAILKEFGMAEKKGGYTPAQIAEKYDINTFREVLADPNSDKLSRETAEKMIASYNMKLAKLALIQESMKGFPDGIPMAAMPYLAMNSIKPEDVLPLKEA
;
A
#
# COMPACT_ATOMS: atom_id res chain seq x y z
N MET A 1 13.09 18.03 18.80
CA MET A 1 12.47 17.41 17.62
C MET A 1 10.96 17.37 17.76
N LYS A 2 10.23 18.23 17.08
CA LYS A 2 8.78 18.09 16.96
C LYS A 2 8.50 17.06 15.88
N ARG A 3 8.19 15.82 16.27
CA ARG A 3 7.69 14.82 15.34
C ARG A 3 6.38 15.34 14.77
N VAL A 4 6.31 15.54 13.47
CA VAL A 4 5.03 15.75 12.79
C VAL A 4 4.24 14.46 12.96
N LYS A 5 3.34 14.43 13.93
CA LYS A 5 2.36 13.35 14.04
C LYS A 5 1.41 13.53 12.87
N ILE A 6 1.49 12.69 11.87
CA ILE A 6 0.43 12.54 10.88
C ILE A 6 -0.74 11.80 11.56
N THR A 7 -1.28 12.42 12.60
CA THR A 7 -2.51 11.95 13.26
C THR A 7 -3.76 12.44 12.53
N SER A 8 -3.61 13.43 11.68
CA SER A 8 -4.64 13.87 10.76
C SER A 8 -3.97 14.21 9.44
N LEU A 9 -3.88 13.25 8.56
CA LEU A 9 -3.69 13.57 7.14
C LEU A 9 -4.81 14.55 6.75
N PRO A 10 -4.52 15.54 5.89
CA PRO A 10 -5.51 16.54 5.52
C PRO A 10 -6.82 15.85 5.20
N LYS A 11 -7.91 16.32 5.80
CA LYS A 11 -9.25 15.83 5.46
C LYS A 11 -9.36 15.88 3.95
N ALA A 12 -9.84 14.80 3.37
CA ALA A 12 -10.04 14.67 1.94
C ALA A 12 -10.49 16.02 1.37
N TYR A 13 -9.75 16.45 0.37
CA TYR A 13 -9.89 17.71 -0.34
C TYR A 13 -11.34 18.18 -0.45
N LYS A 14 -11.67 19.31 0.19
CA LYS A 14 -12.93 19.99 -0.01
C LYS A 14 -12.85 20.77 -1.32
N GLY A 15 -13.45 20.28 -2.38
CA GLY A 15 -13.71 21.08 -3.56
C GLY A 15 -13.23 20.56 -4.91
N GLY A 16 -12.45 19.53 -4.98
CA GLY A 16 -12.18 18.82 -6.23
C GLY A 16 -12.63 17.40 -6.09
N SER A 17 -13.56 16.97 -6.88
CA SER A 17 -13.95 15.57 -6.93
C SER A 17 -12.68 14.71 -7.05
N MET A 18 -12.50 13.74 -6.17
CA MET A 18 -11.48 12.67 -6.32
C MET A 18 -11.43 12.15 -7.77
N ALA A 19 -12.57 12.20 -8.45
CA ALA A 19 -12.72 11.92 -9.86
C ALA A 19 -11.87 12.80 -10.81
N SER A 20 -11.47 14.02 -10.43
CA SER A 20 -10.72 14.89 -11.36
C SER A 20 -9.23 14.55 -11.42
N LEU A 21 -8.65 14.10 -10.31
CA LEU A 21 -7.25 13.65 -10.27
C LEU A 21 -7.10 12.22 -10.77
N TYR A 22 -8.07 11.37 -10.50
CA TYR A 22 -8.15 10.05 -11.12
C TYR A 22 -8.35 10.13 -12.64
N LYS A 23 -8.99 11.19 -13.17
CA LYS A 23 -9.02 11.47 -14.61
C LYS A 23 -7.64 11.75 -15.20
N GLN A 24 -6.69 12.22 -14.41
CA GLN A 24 -5.31 12.45 -14.86
C GLN A 24 -4.41 11.21 -14.71
N ILE A 25 -4.70 10.32 -13.75
CA ILE A 25 -3.86 9.16 -13.41
C ILE A 25 -4.50 7.84 -13.86
N ALA A 26 -5.81 7.75 -13.82
CA ALA A 26 -6.58 6.62 -14.33
C ALA A 26 -7.88 7.14 -14.97
N PRO A 27 -8.07 6.99 -16.26
CA PRO A 27 -9.22 7.57 -16.93
C PRO A 27 -10.53 7.03 -16.39
N SER A 28 -11.38 7.93 -15.95
CA SER A 28 -12.85 7.91 -15.95
C SER A 28 -13.67 6.96 -15.04
N TYR A 29 -13.15 6.25 -14.03
CA TYR A 29 -13.88 5.09 -13.48
C TYR A 29 -14.23 5.08 -12.00
N MET A 30 -14.11 6.14 -11.25
CA MET A 30 -14.51 6.07 -9.85
C MET A 30 -15.93 6.60 -9.64
N THR A 31 -16.82 5.69 -9.36
CA THR A 31 -18.07 5.99 -8.66
C THR A 31 -17.88 5.61 -7.21
N ASP A 32 -18.30 6.47 -6.27
CA ASP A 32 -18.26 6.26 -4.81
C ASP A 32 -19.10 5.04 -4.34
N SER A 33 -19.65 4.29 -5.27
CA SER A 33 -20.61 3.21 -5.01
C SER A 33 -20.02 1.80 -5.03
N LEU A 34 -18.70 1.64 -5.24
CA LEU A 34 -18.10 0.30 -5.16
C LEU A 34 -17.93 -0.08 -3.69
N SER A 35 -18.68 -1.08 -3.26
CA SER A 35 -18.47 -1.72 -1.97
C SER A 35 -17.07 -2.33 -1.94
N GLU A 36 -16.18 -1.71 -1.15
CA GLU A 36 -14.85 -2.27 -0.90
C GLU A 36 -15.00 -3.51 -0.01
N THR A 37 -15.09 -4.68 -0.61
CA THR A 37 -14.97 -5.92 0.14
C THR A 37 -13.49 -6.24 0.30
N PRO A 38 -12.93 -6.16 1.52
CA PRO A 38 -11.52 -6.46 1.73
C PRO A 38 -11.24 -7.93 1.43
N LEU A 39 -10.29 -8.18 0.57
CA LEU A 39 -9.82 -9.51 0.22
C LEU A 39 -8.44 -9.74 0.84
N LYS A 40 -8.17 -10.96 1.26
CA LYS A 40 -6.83 -11.35 1.72
C LYS A 40 -5.96 -11.70 0.54
N SER A 41 -4.73 -11.22 0.54
CA SER A 41 -3.75 -11.59 -0.48
C SER A 41 -3.54 -13.10 -0.48
N LYS A 42 -3.83 -13.74 -1.61
CA LYS A 42 -3.68 -15.18 -1.80
C LYS A 42 -2.33 -15.53 -2.43
N LYS A 43 -1.72 -14.59 -3.14
CA LYS A 43 -0.44 -14.82 -3.81
C LYS A 43 0.71 -14.49 -2.87
N SER A 44 1.72 -15.35 -2.88
CA SER A 44 2.91 -15.19 -2.06
C SER A 44 4.17 -15.24 -2.90
N LEU A 45 5.19 -14.51 -2.43
CA LEU A 45 6.57 -14.59 -2.91
C LEU A 45 7.32 -15.57 -2.00
N GLY A 46 8.09 -16.46 -2.61
CA GLY A 46 9.03 -17.33 -1.94
C GLY A 46 10.47 -16.84 -2.08
N PRO A 47 11.42 -17.46 -1.35
CA PRO A 47 12.83 -17.10 -1.43
C PRO A 47 13.42 -17.38 -2.82
N VAL A 48 14.34 -16.52 -3.22
CA VAL A 48 15.24 -16.74 -4.36
C VAL A 48 16.62 -17.17 -3.86
N PRO A 49 17.52 -17.70 -4.72
CA PRO A 49 18.92 -17.91 -4.34
C PRO A 49 19.57 -16.61 -3.83
N GLU A 50 20.43 -16.72 -2.81
CA GLU A 50 21.05 -15.54 -2.17
C GLU A 50 21.84 -14.66 -3.13
N ASP A 51 22.49 -15.26 -4.12
CA ASP A 51 23.26 -14.60 -5.17
C ASP A 51 22.39 -13.81 -6.17
N GLN A 52 21.09 -14.05 -6.17
CA GLN A 52 20.10 -13.35 -6.99
C GLN A 52 19.24 -12.37 -6.20
N ALA A 53 19.37 -12.36 -4.88
CA ALA A 53 18.58 -11.49 -4.02
C ALA A 53 19.11 -10.05 -4.05
N ASN A 54 18.20 -9.09 -4.05
CA ASN A 54 18.52 -7.67 -3.88
C ASN A 54 18.03 -7.10 -2.54
N LEU A 55 17.24 -7.87 -1.79
CA LEU A 55 16.78 -7.51 -0.45
C LEU A 55 16.46 -8.77 0.37
N GLU A 56 16.35 -8.58 1.68
CA GLU A 56 15.88 -9.58 2.64
C GLU A 56 14.61 -9.07 3.32
N ALA A 57 13.61 -9.95 3.45
CA ALA A 57 12.35 -9.66 4.12
C ALA A 57 11.97 -10.77 5.09
N GLU A 58 10.89 -10.55 5.86
CA GLU A 58 10.41 -11.53 6.83
C GLU A 58 9.11 -12.20 6.41
N LYS A 59 8.95 -13.43 6.85
CA LYS A 59 7.66 -14.13 6.78
C LYS A 59 6.57 -13.31 7.47
N GLY A 60 5.47 -13.07 6.75
CA GLY A 60 4.31 -12.33 7.25
C GLY A 60 4.26 -10.89 6.76
N GLU A 61 5.38 -10.34 6.32
CA GLU A 61 5.40 -9.07 5.60
C GLU A 61 4.71 -9.19 4.24
N THR A 62 4.38 -8.05 3.65
CA THR A 62 3.79 -8.02 2.30
C THR A 62 4.54 -7.02 1.42
N ALA A 63 4.65 -7.34 0.14
CA ALA A 63 5.33 -6.53 -0.84
C ALA A 63 4.35 -5.91 -1.83
N LEU A 64 4.41 -4.60 -2.00
CA LEU A 64 3.76 -3.87 -3.08
C LEU A 64 4.78 -3.61 -4.19
N LEU A 65 4.54 -4.18 -5.35
CA LEU A 65 5.35 -3.99 -6.55
C LEU A 65 4.65 -2.94 -7.42
N PRO A 66 5.36 -1.88 -7.86
CA PRO A 66 4.73 -0.74 -8.52
C PRO A 66 4.24 -1.06 -9.93
N ASP A 67 4.98 -1.91 -10.64
CA ASP A 67 4.68 -2.27 -12.02
C ASP A 67 5.02 -3.74 -12.30
N VAL A 68 3.99 -4.53 -12.49
CA VAL A 68 4.10 -5.92 -12.96
C VAL A 68 3.17 -6.06 -14.16
N GLY A 69 3.73 -5.83 -15.35
CA GLY A 69 2.96 -5.84 -16.60
C GLY A 69 1.96 -4.69 -16.72
N GLY A 70 2.37 -3.48 -16.35
CA GLY A 70 1.57 -2.25 -16.46
C GLY A 70 0.65 -1.96 -15.28
N LEU A 71 0.63 -2.81 -14.25
CA LEU A 71 -0.26 -2.65 -13.10
C LEU A 71 0.48 -2.96 -11.78
N PRO A 72 0.12 -2.30 -10.66
CA PRO A 72 0.65 -2.66 -9.35
C PRO A 72 0.25 -4.09 -8.98
N ALA A 73 1.09 -4.76 -8.20
CA ALA A 73 0.83 -6.09 -7.67
C ALA A 73 1.16 -6.15 -6.17
N HIS A 74 0.44 -6.97 -5.43
CA HIS A 74 0.60 -7.09 -3.99
C HIS A 74 0.75 -8.55 -3.60
N TYR A 75 1.81 -8.89 -2.87
CA TYR A 75 2.15 -10.26 -2.51
C TYR A 75 2.44 -10.37 -1.01
N ARG A 76 2.06 -11.50 -0.44
CA ARG A 76 2.51 -11.90 0.89
C ARG A 76 3.89 -12.55 0.79
N ILE A 77 4.78 -12.28 1.74
CA ILE A 77 6.09 -12.92 1.82
C ILE A 77 5.96 -14.22 2.62
N ASN A 78 6.37 -15.31 1.96
CA ASN A 78 6.38 -16.63 2.54
C ASN A 78 7.81 -17.18 2.58
N GLY A 79 8.35 -17.35 3.77
CA GLY A 79 9.72 -17.79 3.95
C GLY A 79 10.10 -17.87 5.41
N LYS A 80 11.31 -17.45 5.74
CA LYS A 80 11.87 -17.43 7.10
C LYS A 80 11.70 -16.05 7.74
N ARG A 81 11.81 -15.99 9.07
CA ARG A 81 11.98 -14.75 9.82
C ARG A 81 13.45 -14.34 9.86
N HIS A 82 13.76 -13.09 10.19
CA HIS A 82 15.16 -12.65 10.37
C HIS A 82 15.92 -13.52 11.36
N SER A 83 15.29 -13.93 12.45
CA SER A 83 15.88 -14.84 13.45
C SER A 83 16.27 -16.22 12.89
N GLU A 84 15.76 -16.58 11.70
CA GLU A 84 16.01 -17.83 11.01
C GLU A 84 16.83 -17.63 9.72
N GLY A 85 17.39 -16.42 9.51
CA GLY A 85 18.17 -16.05 8.35
C GLY A 85 17.38 -15.33 7.27
N GLY A 86 16.16 -14.83 7.57
CA GLY A 86 15.36 -14.03 6.64
C GLY A 86 14.89 -14.75 5.38
N THR A 87 14.27 -14.00 4.50
CA THR A 87 13.78 -14.47 3.19
C THR A 87 14.40 -13.61 2.11
N PRO A 88 15.42 -14.14 1.38
CA PRO A 88 16.04 -13.42 0.27
C PRO A 88 15.05 -13.28 -0.89
N LEU A 89 14.87 -12.07 -1.38
CA LEU A 89 13.95 -11.74 -2.47
C LEU A 89 14.65 -10.92 -3.55
N ASN A 90 14.17 -11.05 -4.78
CA ASN A 90 14.53 -10.18 -5.89
C ASN A 90 13.27 -9.42 -6.33
N LEU A 91 13.18 -8.16 -5.94
CA LEU A 91 12.04 -7.30 -6.23
C LEU A 91 12.43 -6.18 -7.20
N PRO A 92 11.50 -5.73 -8.06
CA PRO A 92 11.69 -4.55 -8.89
C PRO A 92 12.04 -3.31 -8.07
N GLU A 93 12.74 -2.37 -8.68
CA GLU A 93 12.97 -1.05 -8.08
C GLU A 93 11.64 -0.40 -7.65
N ASN A 94 11.70 0.41 -6.61
CA ASN A 94 10.55 1.09 -6.04
C ASN A 94 9.47 0.16 -5.45
N SER A 95 9.77 -1.14 -5.28
CA SER A 95 8.92 -2.02 -4.47
C SER A 95 8.91 -1.56 -3.01
N PHE A 96 7.80 -1.81 -2.32
CA PHE A 96 7.64 -1.40 -0.92
C PHE A 96 7.24 -2.59 -0.04
N ILE A 97 7.89 -2.73 1.11
CA ILE A 97 7.59 -3.77 2.08
C ILE A 97 6.76 -3.21 3.23
N PHE A 98 5.57 -3.77 3.42
CA PHE A 98 4.77 -3.51 4.61
C PHE A 98 5.19 -4.44 5.73
N SER A 99 5.61 -3.84 6.84
CA SER A 99 6.16 -4.56 7.98
C SER A 99 5.09 -5.29 8.80
N ASP A 100 5.42 -6.51 9.23
CA ASP A 100 4.65 -7.27 10.23
C ASP A 100 5.23 -7.17 11.65
N THR A 101 6.16 -6.25 11.88
CA THR A 101 6.82 -6.06 13.16
C THR A 101 5.86 -5.52 14.22
N ALA A 102 5.88 -6.10 15.41
CA ALA A 102 4.99 -5.71 16.51
C ALA A 102 5.13 -4.24 16.94
N GLY A 103 6.32 -3.65 16.79
CA GLY A 103 6.58 -2.23 17.06
C GLY A 103 5.92 -1.26 16.08
N MET A 104 5.52 -1.75 14.90
CA MET A 104 4.92 -0.95 13.82
C MET A 104 3.38 -0.98 13.84
N LYS A 105 2.76 -1.42 14.93
CA LYS A 105 1.29 -1.51 15.02
C LYS A 105 0.60 -0.15 15.02
N ILE A 106 -0.30 0.03 14.09
CA ILE A 106 -1.20 1.18 13.98
C ILE A 106 -2.37 0.94 14.94
N LYS A 107 -2.54 1.86 15.91
CA LYS A 107 -3.57 1.78 16.96
C LYS A 107 -4.58 2.93 16.88
N ASP A 108 -4.31 3.93 16.07
CA ASP A 108 -5.19 5.07 15.89
C ASP A 108 -6.52 4.63 15.28
N LYS A 109 -7.62 4.90 16.02
CA LYS A 109 -8.96 4.44 15.63
C LYS A 109 -9.45 5.09 14.34
N ALA A 110 -9.11 6.36 14.11
CA ALA A 110 -9.52 7.06 12.90
C ALA A 110 -8.82 6.47 11.67
N ILE A 111 -7.52 6.18 11.79
CA ILE A 111 -6.76 5.51 10.74
C ILE A 111 -7.33 4.10 10.49
N LEU A 112 -7.53 3.30 11.54
CA LEU A 112 -8.06 1.95 11.40
C LEU A 112 -9.45 1.94 10.72
N LYS A 113 -10.33 2.86 11.13
CA LYS A 113 -11.67 3.01 10.51
C LYS A 113 -11.57 3.36 9.03
N GLU A 114 -10.64 4.21 8.65
CA GLU A 114 -10.43 4.61 7.26
C GLU A 114 -9.97 3.43 6.38
N PHE A 115 -9.21 2.49 6.97
CA PHE A 115 -8.86 1.22 6.32
C PHE A 115 -9.92 0.12 6.52
N GLY A 116 -11.10 0.45 7.05
CA GLY A 116 -12.15 -0.53 7.31
C GLY A 116 -11.73 -1.63 8.29
N MET A 117 -10.75 -1.37 9.17
CA MET A 117 -10.32 -2.30 10.21
C MET A 117 -11.21 -2.16 11.43
N ALA A 118 -11.57 -3.30 12.04
CA ALA A 118 -12.25 -3.27 13.34
C ALA A 118 -11.34 -2.72 14.43
N GLU A 119 -11.90 -2.05 15.43
CA GLU A 119 -11.14 -1.61 16.57
C GLU A 119 -10.54 -2.81 17.32
N LYS A 120 -9.23 -2.75 17.58
CA LYS A 120 -8.50 -3.76 18.34
C LYS A 120 -7.50 -3.08 19.26
N LYS A 121 -7.55 -3.40 20.57
CA LYS A 121 -6.67 -2.80 21.58
C LYS A 121 -5.17 -2.90 21.23
N GLY A 122 -4.77 -4.00 20.59
CA GLY A 122 -3.40 -4.21 20.16
C GLY A 122 -3.03 -3.55 18.82
N GLY A 123 -3.99 -2.99 18.08
CA GLY A 123 -3.77 -2.47 16.74
C GLY A 123 -3.45 -3.55 15.69
N TYR A 124 -3.07 -3.11 14.51
CA TYR A 124 -2.68 -3.97 13.39
C TYR A 124 -1.34 -3.51 12.82
N THR A 125 -0.52 -4.46 12.37
CA THR A 125 0.68 -4.13 11.62
C THR A 125 0.33 -3.61 10.21
N PRO A 126 1.22 -2.84 9.56
CA PRO A 126 1.01 -2.43 8.17
C PRO A 126 0.73 -3.62 7.24
N ALA A 127 1.47 -4.73 7.38
CA ALA A 127 1.24 -5.94 6.60
C ALA A 127 -0.17 -6.51 6.78
N GLN A 128 -0.67 -6.57 8.02
CA GLN A 128 -2.03 -7.04 8.31
C GLN A 128 -3.12 -6.15 7.71
N ILE A 129 -2.88 -4.84 7.63
CA ILE A 129 -3.79 -3.90 6.97
C ILE A 129 -3.69 -4.07 5.46
N ALA A 130 -2.48 -4.17 4.91
CA ALA A 130 -2.23 -4.33 3.48
C ALA A 130 -2.88 -5.60 2.91
N GLU A 131 -2.88 -6.71 3.66
CA GLU A 131 -3.52 -7.98 3.25
C GLU A 131 -5.01 -7.86 2.92
N LYS A 132 -5.69 -6.80 3.38
CA LYS A 132 -7.10 -6.55 3.02
C LYS A 132 -7.26 -6.07 1.57
N TYR A 133 -6.20 -5.54 0.98
CA TYR A 133 -6.24 -4.87 -0.32
C TYR A 133 -5.53 -5.71 -1.37
N ASP A 134 -6.12 -6.88 -1.69
CA ASP A 134 -5.55 -7.85 -2.65
C ASP A 134 -5.78 -7.41 -4.11
N ILE A 135 -4.85 -6.63 -4.62
CA ILE A 135 -4.82 -6.19 -6.03
C ILE A 135 -4.78 -7.40 -6.98
N ASN A 136 -4.11 -8.48 -6.61
CA ASN A 136 -3.88 -9.61 -7.52
C ASN A 136 -5.17 -10.33 -7.93
N THR A 137 -6.18 -10.39 -7.06
CA THR A 137 -7.49 -10.96 -7.41
C THR A 137 -8.11 -10.21 -8.60
N PHE A 138 -8.02 -8.89 -8.64
CA PHE A 138 -8.55 -8.08 -9.73
C PHE A 138 -7.67 -8.14 -10.99
N ARG A 139 -6.35 -8.31 -10.81
CA ARG A 139 -5.44 -8.59 -11.94
C ARG A 139 -5.80 -9.90 -12.65
N GLU A 140 -6.22 -10.92 -11.91
CA GLU A 140 -6.71 -12.18 -12.48
C GLU A 140 -7.95 -11.97 -13.34
N VAL A 141 -8.89 -11.13 -12.89
CA VAL A 141 -10.07 -10.77 -13.68
C VAL A 141 -9.68 -10.07 -14.98
N LEU A 142 -8.69 -9.19 -14.97
CA LEU A 142 -8.21 -8.51 -16.18
C LEU A 142 -7.46 -9.45 -17.13
N ALA A 143 -6.77 -10.46 -16.59
CA ALA A 143 -6.03 -11.44 -17.37
C ALA A 143 -6.93 -12.53 -17.98
N ASP A 144 -8.13 -12.76 -17.42
CA ASP A 144 -9.06 -13.75 -17.94
C ASP A 144 -9.70 -13.24 -19.26
N PRO A 145 -9.47 -13.94 -20.39
CA PRO A 145 -10.06 -13.54 -21.66
C PRO A 145 -11.60 -13.64 -21.70
N ASN A 146 -12.19 -14.42 -20.78
CA ASN A 146 -13.64 -14.61 -20.70
C ASN A 146 -14.32 -13.58 -19.79
N SER A 147 -13.56 -12.72 -19.13
CA SER A 147 -14.14 -11.65 -18.31
C SER A 147 -14.93 -10.68 -19.16
N ASP A 148 -16.18 -10.44 -18.76
CA ASP A 148 -17.03 -9.46 -19.43
C ASP A 148 -16.53 -8.01 -19.18
N LYS A 149 -17.07 -7.08 -19.98
CA LYS A 149 -16.67 -5.67 -19.93
C LYS A 149 -16.88 -5.05 -18.55
N LEU A 150 -18.01 -5.31 -17.90
CA LEU A 150 -18.34 -4.74 -16.60
C LEU A 150 -17.40 -5.26 -15.50
N SER A 151 -17.10 -6.57 -15.54
CA SER A 151 -16.13 -7.19 -14.62
C SER A 151 -14.74 -6.59 -14.77
N ARG A 152 -14.29 -6.35 -16.00
CA ARG A 152 -12.99 -5.71 -16.29
C ARG A 152 -12.94 -4.26 -15.78
N GLU A 153 -13.96 -3.46 -16.12
CA GLU A 153 -14.06 -2.07 -15.64
C GLU A 153 -14.10 -1.99 -14.10
N THR A 154 -14.79 -2.93 -13.45
CA THR A 154 -14.83 -3.04 -12.01
C THR A 154 -13.46 -3.39 -11.44
N ALA A 155 -12.76 -4.36 -12.05
CA ALA A 155 -11.42 -4.75 -11.62
C ALA A 155 -10.41 -3.60 -11.73
N GLU A 156 -10.44 -2.82 -12.81
CA GLU A 156 -9.60 -1.62 -12.97
C GLU A 156 -9.83 -0.59 -11.86
N LYS A 157 -11.11 -0.32 -11.54
CA LYS A 157 -11.48 0.60 -10.46
C LYS A 157 -11.01 0.10 -9.09
N MET A 158 -11.16 -1.19 -8.83
CA MET A 158 -10.74 -1.80 -7.57
C MET A 158 -9.21 -1.79 -7.42
N ILE A 159 -8.46 -2.08 -8.49
CA ILE A 159 -7.00 -1.98 -8.49
C ILE A 159 -6.58 -0.54 -8.16
N ALA A 160 -7.18 0.45 -8.79
CA ALA A 160 -6.86 1.85 -8.54
C ALA A 160 -7.18 2.25 -7.09
N SER A 161 -8.36 1.86 -6.57
CA SER A 161 -8.77 2.13 -5.20
C SER A 161 -7.83 1.48 -4.18
N TYR A 162 -7.51 0.20 -4.36
CA TYR A 162 -6.64 -0.54 -3.47
C TYR A 162 -5.20 -0.03 -3.51
N ASN A 163 -4.69 0.29 -4.70
CA ASN A 163 -3.36 0.91 -4.82
C ASN A 163 -3.27 2.22 -4.03
N MET A 164 -4.35 3.03 -4.04
CA MET A 164 -4.40 4.28 -3.30
C MET A 164 -4.43 4.06 -1.78
N LYS A 165 -5.15 3.03 -1.30
CA LYS A 165 -5.12 2.64 0.12
C LYS A 165 -3.71 2.17 0.53
N LEU A 166 -3.06 1.35 -0.30
CA LEU A 166 -1.71 0.89 -0.04
C LEU A 166 -0.69 2.04 -0.09
N ALA A 167 -0.82 2.98 -1.02
CA ALA A 167 0.03 4.17 -1.07
C ALA A 167 -0.09 5.03 0.20
N LYS A 168 -1.30 5.23 0.71
CA LYS A 168 -1.53 5.90 1.99
C LYS A 168 -0.90 5.12 3.15
N LEU A 169 -1.04 3.81 3.16
CA LEU A 169 -0.48 2.95 4.21
C LEU A 169 1.04 3.00 4.21
N ALA A 170 1.68 3.04 3.03
CA ALA A 170 3.12 3.20 2.90
C ALA A 170 3.60 4.53 3.52
N LEU A 171 2.88 5.63 3.25
CA LEU A 171 3.16 6.93 3.85
C LEU A 171 3.06 6.88 5.38
N ILE A 172 2.01 6.25 5.92
CA ILE A 172 1.81 6.11 7.36
C ILE A 172 2.94 5.29 7.98
N GLN A 173 3.31 4.15 7.37
CA GLN A 173 4.40 3.32 7.87
C GLN A 173 5.72 4.10 7.93
N GLU A 174 6.10 4.81 6.87
CA GLU A 174 7.34 5.57 6.86
C GLU A 174 7.30 6.78 7.81
N SER A 175 6.13 7.39 7.99
CA SER A 175 5.98 8.44 9.00
C SER A 175 6.21 7.94 10.43
N MET A 176 5.83 6.70 10.72
CA MET A 176 6.11 6.07 12.03
C MET A 176 7.60 5.82 12.25
N LYS A 177 8.35 5.58 11.18
CA LYS A 177 9.82 5.44 11.22
C LYS A 177 10.54 6.79 11.24
N GLY A 178 9.85 7.89 10.90
CA GLY A 178 10.43 9.23 10.78
C GLY A 178 11.10 9.48 9.42
N PHE A 179 10.73 8.74 8.39
CA PHE A 179 11.24 8.88 7.02
C PHE A 179 12.77 8.76 6.89
N PRO A 180 13.39 7.66 7.34
CA PRO A 180 14.84 7.51 7.31
C PRO A 180 15.42 7.67 5.91
N ASP A 181 14.73 7.16 4.90
CA ASP A 181 15.11 7.19 3.49
C ASP A 181 14.25 8.16 2.66
N GLY A 182 13.52 9.06 3.34
CA GLY A 182 12.58 9.97 2.69
C GLY A 182 11.22 9.33 2.43
N ILE A 183 10.47 9.93 1.52
CA ILE A 183 9.12 9.45 1.17
C ILE A 183 9.25 8.32 0.14
N PRO A 184 8.68 7.13 0.41
CA PRO A 184 8.77 6.02 -0.51
C PRO A 184 7.98 6.30 -1.80
N MET A 185 8.48 5.82 -2.94
CA MET A 185 7.80 5.96 -4.23
C MET A 185 6.38 5.37 -4.21
N ALA A 186 6.17 4.32 -3.43
CA ALA A 186 4.85 3.72 -3.23
C ALA A 186 3.81 4.69 -2.65
N ALA A 187 4.24 5.73 -1.91
CA ALA A 187 3.34 6.74 -1.33
C ALA A 187 3.05 7.91 -2.28
N MET A 188 3.83 8.08 -3.33
CA MET A 188 3.71 9.22 -4.24
C MET A 188 2.33 9.37 -4.90
N PRO A 189 1.65 8.28 -5.33
CA PRO A 189 0.29 8.40 -5.89
C PRO A 189 -0.69 9.03 -4.89
N TYR A 190 -0.58 8.70 -3.60
CA TYR A 190 -1.45 9.28 -2.57
C TYR A 190 -1.17 10.78 -2.35
N LEU A 191 0.10 11.17 -2.30
CA LEU A 191 0.50 12.58 -2.15
C LEU A 191 0.01 13.41 -3.34
N ALA A 192 0.25 12.93 -4.56
CA ALA A 192 -0.16 13.60 -5.77
C ALA A 192 -1.69 13.81 -5.83
N MET A 193 -2.46 12.76 -5.48
CA MET A 193 -3.92 12.84 -5.49
C MET A 193 -4.47 13.83 -4.47
N ASN A 194 -3.82 13.99 -3.34
CA ASN A 194 -4.26 14.89 -2.27
C ASN A 194 -3.58 16.28 -2.34
N SER A 195 -2.81 16.56 -3.38
CA SER A 195 -2.05 17.80 -3.53
C SER A 195 -1.15 18.11 -2.31
N ILE A 196 -0.60 17.06 -1.70
CA ILE A 196 0.31 17.15 -0.57
C ILE A 196 1.73 17.21 -1.13
N LYS A 197 2.48 18.22 -0.78
CA LYS A 197 3.86 18.32 -1.20
C LYS A 197 4.76 17.47 -0.29
N PRO A 198 5.80 16.80 -0.85
CA PRO A 198 6.74 16.02 -0.06
C PRO A 198 7.36 16.79 1.11
N GLU A 199 7.68 18.06 0.91
CA GLU A 199 8.25 18.93 1.94
C GLU A 199 7.33 19.20 3.13
N ASP A 200 6.00 19.11 2.94
CA ASP A 200 5.02 19.31 4.02
C ASP A 200 4.91 18.08 4.94
N VAL A 201 5.42 16.94 4.49
CA VAL A 201 5.35 15.66 5.20
C VAL A 201 6.67 15.31 5.88
N LEU A 202 7.78 15.67 5.27
CA LEU A 202 9.11 15.38 5.83
C LEU A 202 9.37 16.22 7.10
N PRO A 203 10.03 15.66 8.12
CA PRO A 203 10.49 16.45 9.25
C PRO A 203 11.44 17.55 8.76
N LEU A 204 11.27 18.77 9.29
CA LEU A 204 12.20 19.84 9.02
C LEU A 204 13.62 19.36 9.41
N LYS A 205 14.54 19.42 8.46
CA LYS A 205 15.96 19.22 8.77
C LYS A 205 16.36 20.38 9.68
N GLU A 206 16.76 20.06 10.90
CA GLU A 206 17.43 21.06 11.75
C GLU A 206 18.71 21.49 11.03
N ALA A 207 18.87 22.81 10.84
CA ALA A 207 20.03 23.42 10.23
C ALA A 207 21.21 23.39 11.22
#